data_61e04d577c3531f6eb4b5703ad2d609f
#
_entry.id   61e04d577c3531f6eb4b5703ad2d609f
#
_cell.length_a   1.000
_cell.length_b   1.000
_cell.length_c   1.000
_cell.angle_alpha   90.00
_cell.angle_beta   90.00
_cell.angle_gamma   90.00
#
_symmetry.space_group_name_H-M   'P 1'
#
loop_
_entity.id
_entity.type
_entity.pdbx_description
1 polymer ?
#
loop_
_entity_poly.entity_id
_entity_poly.type
_entity_poly.pdbx_seq_one_letter_code
_entity_poly.pdbx_strand_id
1 'polypeptide(L)'
;MNQNVLLLIILLVAVNLILITVAVIRSMLRSRDQRGSGNYDNGVMHRPIATGVSAPIAPMPGALTSNRTDSLTGLLVLREWNRIVADEDARVNRYRHPATVVIIELDGFERLIATLGSEAGDRVLPALADALSRNARAADHLARLGPSRFGILLPETGEIEAINYIERVREACDLWLESGAIAMRLSIGWASPGPDSSLAAAITRANERMFAEQRRNERLANDIAVGVSAPVQETEGSPSPA
;
A
#
# COMPACT_ATOMS: atom_id res chain seq x y z
N MET A 1 -37.45 -23.55 9.73
CA MET A 1 -36.07 -23.48 9.19
C MET A 1 -35.56 -24.92 9.13
N ASN A 2 -35.26 -25.42 7.92
CA ASN A 2 -34.92 -26.87 7.76
C ASN A 2 -33.61 -27.18 8.48
N GLN A 3 -33.61 -28.27 9.28
CA GLN A 3 -32.45 -28.72 10.05
C GLN A 3 -31.18 -28.87 9.18
N ASN A 4 -31.32 -29.25 7.93
CA ASN A 4 -30.26 -29.37 6.95
C ASN A 4 -29.63 -27.99 6.56
N VAL A 5 -30.44 -26.93 6.52
CA VAL A 5 -29.95 -25.56 6.23
C VAL A 5 -29.13 -25.02 7.40
N LEU A 6 -29.56 -25.30 8.64
CA LEU A 6 -28.82 -24.94 9.86
C LEU A 6 -27.45 -25.62 9.90
N LEU A 7 -27.41 -26.92 9.59
CA LEU A 7 -26.15 -27.70 9.53
C LEU A 7 -25.22 -27.19 8.45
N LEU A 8 -25.75 -26.78 7.29
CA LEU A 8 -24.95 -26.23 6.21
C LEU A 8 -24.32 -24.88 6.60
N ILE A 9 -25.06 -24.01 7.28
CA ILE A 9 -24.56 -22.73 7.78
C ILE A 9 -23.47 -22.94 8.83
N ILE A 10 -23.68 -23.86 9.78
CA ILE A 10 -22.68 -24.18 10.81
C ILE A 10 -21.40 -24.73 10.17
N LEU A 11 -21.52 -25.59 9.16
CA LEU A 11 -20.38 -26.15 8.44
C LEU A 11 -19.60 -25.04 7.69
N LEU A 12 -20.31 -24.12 7.03
CA LEU A 12 -19.70 -23.00 6.31
C LEU A 12 -18.94 -22.07 7.24
N VAL A 13 -19.52 -21.76 8.40
CA VAL A 13 -18.86 -20.93 9.43
C VAL A 13 -17.61 -21.64 10.00
N ALA A 14 -17.70 -22.94 10.26
CA ALA A 14 -16.58 -23.73 10.77
C ALA A 14 -15.41 -23.78 9.75
N VAL A 15 -15.71 -23.96 8.47
CA VAL A 15 -14.69 -23.95 7.39
C VAL A 15 -14.03 -22.59 7.28
N ASN A 16 -14.79 -21.49 7.33
CA ASN A 16 -14.23 -20.14 7.32
C ASN A 16 -13.31 -19.88 8.53
N LEU A 17 -13.72 -20.31 9.73
CA LEU A 17 -12.92 -20.17 10.94
C LEU A 17 -11.59 -20.94 10.83
N ILE A 18 -11.60 -22.14 10.27
CA ILE A 18 -10.40 -22.96 10.03
C ILE A 18 -9.47 -22.26 9.02
N LEU A 19 -10.01 -21.70 7.92
CA LEU A 19 -9.22 -20.99 6.92
C LEU A 19 -8.54 -19.74 7.50
N ILE A 20 -9.26 -18.98 8.31
CA ILE A 20 -8.72 -17.80 9.02
C ILE A 20 -7.61 -18.23 9.98
N THR A 21 -7.81 -19.30 10.75
CA THR A 21 -6.81 -19.80 11.71
C THR A 21 -5.55 -20.26 11.00
N VAL A 22 -5.67 -20.98 9.88
CA VAL A 22 -4.54 -21.42 9.05
C VAL A 22 -3.79 -20.21 8.44
N ALA A 23 -4.50 -19.18 7.99
CA ALA A 23 -3.89 -17.96 7.47
C ALA A 23 -3.08 -17.21 8.54
N VAL A 24 -3.62 -17.09 9.76
CA VAL A 24 -2.94 -16.48 10.91
C VAL A 24 -1.70 -17.28 11.32
N ILE A 25 -1.80 -18.61 11.40
CA ILE A 25 -0.65 -19.47 11.73
C ILE A 25 0.45 -19.37 10.66
N ARG A 26 0.09 -19.36 9.37
CA ARG A 26 1.04 -19.16 8.28
C ARG A 26 1.72 -17.79 8.34
N SER A 27 1.00 -16.74 8.71
CA SER A 27 1.56 -15.40 8.92
C SER A 27 2.56 -15.39 10.09
N MET A 28 2.22 -16.01 11.21
CA MET A 28 3.11 -16.11 12.38
C MET A 28 4.37 -16.92 12.12
N LEU A 29 4.28 -18.01 11.36
CA LEU A 29 5.44 -18.85 11.02
C LEU A 29 6.41 -18.13 10.08
N ARG A 30 5.92 -17.31 9.12
CA ARG A 30 6.78 -16.49 8.26
C ARG A 30 7.55 -15.42 9.00
N SER A 31 6.98 -14.85 10.08
CA SER A 31 7.65 -13.84 10.90
C SER A 31 8.79 -14.40 11.75
N ARG A 32 8.87 -15.72 11.94
CA ARG A 32 9.95 -16.40 12.70
C ARG A 32 11.20 -16.68 11.86
N ASP A 33 11.07 -16.90 10.56
CA ASP A 33 12.21 -17.21 9.69
C ASP A 33 13.14 -16.02 9.38
N GLN A 34 12.69 -14.80 9.62
CA GLN A 34 13.51 -13.59 9.38
C GLN A 34 14.38 -13.16 10.57
N ARG A 35 14.33 -13.86 11.71
CA ARG A 35 15.13 -13.51 12.91
C ARG A 35 16.38 -14.36 13.12
N GLY A 36 16.77 -15.18 12.17
CA GLY A 36 17.87 -16.12 12.31
C GLY A 36 19.02 -15.91 11.33
N SER A 37 19.60 -14.72 11.23
CA SER A 37 20.93 -14.54 10.61
C SER A 37 21.68 -13.46 11.38
N GLY A 38 22.12 -13.82 12.56
CA GLY A 38 23.07 -13.06 13.38
C GLY A 38 24.51 -13.44 13.02
N ASN A 39 25.21 -12.48 12.59
CA ASN A 39 26.60 -12.36 12.26
C ASN A 39 27.55 -12.93 13.31
N TYR A 40 28.44 -13.82 12.91
CA TYR A 40 29.68 -14.15 13.63
C TYR A 40 30.86 -13.68 12.82
N ASP A 41 31.43 -12.57 13.19
CA ASP A 41 32.74 -12.18 12.70
C ASP A 41 33.79 -12.31 13.81
N ASN A 42 34.78 -13.16 13.56
CA ASN A 42 35.90 -13.40 14.47
C ASN A 42 36.99 -12.37 14.21
N GLY A 43 37.21 -11.51 15.20
CA GLY A 43 38.31 -10.57 15.21
C GLY A 43 39.66 -11.25 15.29
N VAL A 44 40.59 -10.86 14.41
CA VAL A 44 42.01 -11.03 14.56
C VAL A 44 42.63 -9.66 14.84
N MET A 45 43.21 -9.54 16.04
CA MET A 45 44.03 -8.40 16.45
C MET A 45 45.28 -8.28 15.60
N HIS A 46 45.45 -7.13 14.96
CA HIS A 46 46.79 -6.62 14.64
C HIS A 46 46.92 -5.17 15.05
N ARG A 47 47.83 -4.95 15.98
CA ARG A 47 48.29 -3.65 16.44
C ARG A 47 49.45 -3.20 15.56
N PRO A 48 49.41 -2.00 14.98
CA PRO A 48 50.63 -1.31 14.57
C PRO A 48 50.89 -0.09 15.44
N ILE A 49 52.18 0.14 15.60
CA ILE A 49 52.92 1.10 16.38
C ILE A 49 52.68 2.53 15.87
N ALA A 50 52.64 3.45 16.83
CA ALA A 50 52.46 4.88 16.64
C ALA A 50 53.63 5.52 15.87
N THR A 51 53.32 6.37 14.91
CA THR A 51 54.12 7.51 14.48
C THR A 51 53.15 8.68 14.27
N GLY A 52 53.41 9.77 15.00
CA GLY A 52 52.56 10.93 15.03
C GLY A 52 52.62 11.73 13.75
N VAL A 53 51.46 12.13 13.27
CA VAL A 53 51.19 13.34 12.45
C VAL A 53 49.70 13.70 12.59
N SER A 54 49.45 14.95 12.95
CA SER A 54 48.17 15.71 12.85
C SER A 54 46.88 14.92 12.94
N ALA A 55 46.13 15.13 14.01
CA ALA A 55 44.77 14.63 14.17
C ALA A 55 43.87 15.12 13.02
N PRO A 56 43.25 14.23 12.27
CA PRO A 56 42.08 14.58 11.47
C PRO A 56 40.93 14.86 12.45
N ILE A 57 40.25 15.96 12.25
CA ILE A 57 39.00 16.30 12.92
C ILE A 57 38.12 15.06 12.89
N ALA A 58 37.83 14.48 14.06
CA ALA A 58 36.88 13.39 14.19
C ALA A 58 35.56 13.79 13.55
N PRO A 59 34.97 12.97 12.66
CA PRO A 59 33.61 13.22 12.20
C PRO A 59 32.72 13.21 13.42
N MET A 60 32.00 14.30 13.66
CA MET A 60 30.99 14.39 14.68
C MET A 60 30.12 13.13 14.63
N PRO A 61 29.87 12.42 15.75
CA PRO A 61 28.88 11.37 15.82
C PRO A 61 27.49 12.04 15.82
N GLY A 62 26.95 12.24 14.63
CA GLY A 62 25.75 13.02 14.36
C GLY A 62 25.44 13.11 12.88
N ALA A 63 26.17 12.38 12.03
CA ALA A 63 25.68 12.11 10.68
C ALA A 63 24.34 11.42 10.85
N LEU A 64 23.27 12.24 10.72
CA LEU A 64 21.89 11.81 10.57
C LEU A 64 21.91 10.58 9.67
N THR A 65 21.73 9.40 10.25
CA THR A 65 21.33 8.22 9.51
C THR A 65 20.00 8.60 8.91
N SER A 66 20.06 9.15 7.69
CA SER A 66 18.88 9.56 6.98
C SER A 66 18.10 8.29 6.71
N ASN A 67 17.08 8.06 7.51
CA ASN A 67 16.19 6.93 7.36
C ASN A 67 15.63 7.00 5.93
N ARG A 68 16.09 6.11 5.05
CA ARG A 68 15.67 6.05 3.63
C ARG A 68 14.31 5.39 3.49
N THR A 69 13.90 4.69 4.53
CA THR A 69 12.65 3.93 4.58
C THR A 69 11.78 4.40 5.74
N ASP A 70 10.47 4.33 5.54
CA ASP A 70 9.45 4.55 6.54
C ASP A 70 9.45 3.39 7.54
N SER A 71 9.52 3.69 8.83
CA SER A 71 9.66 2.68 9.89
C SER A 71 8.44 1.79 10.05
N LEU A 72 7.25 2.25 9.64
CA LEU A 72 6.01 1.49 9.76
C LEU A 72 5.81 0.53 8.59
N THR A 73 6.09 0.99 7.38
CA THR A 73 5.80 0.25 6.14
C THR A 73 7.04 -0.41 5.51
N GLY A 74 8.25 0.01 5.89
CA GLY A 74 9.49 -0.42 5.27
C GLY A 74 9.74 0.16 3.86
N LEU A 75 8.78 0.89 3.30
CA LEU A 75 8.88 1.50 1.98
C LEU A 75 9.76 2.75 2.01
N LEU A 76 10.18 3.23 0.85
CA LEU A 76 10.95 4.47 0.75
C LEU A 76 10.18 5.66 1.32
N VAL A 77 10.91 6.60 1.94
CA VAL A 77 10.34 7.89 2.34
C VAL A 77 10.26 8.85 1.16
N LEU A 78 9.40 9.86 1.24
CA LEU A 78 9.17 10.88 0.19
C LEU A 78 10.47 11.51 -0.34
N ARG A 79 11.45 11.79 0.54
CA ARG A 79 12.73 12.39 0.12
C ARG A 79 13.52 11.44 -0.80
N GLU A 80 13.57 10.16 -0.45
CA GLU A 80 14.28 9.17 -1.26
C GLU A 80 13.54 8.87 -2.56
N TRP A 81 12.20 8.85 -2.51
CA TRP A 81 11.35 8.80 -3.69
C TRP A 81 11.69 9.91 -4.70
N ASN A 82 11.71 11.16 -4.25
CA ASN A 82 12.01 12.30 -5.12
C ASN A 82 13.38 12.18 -5.77
N ARG A 83 14.40 11.67 -5.04
CA ARG A 83 15.72 11.42 -5.58
C ARG A 83 15.70 10.35 -6.68
N ILE A 84 15.05 9.24 -6.43
CA ILE A 84 14.96 8.13 -7.38
C ILE A 84 14.19 8.53 -8.63
N VAL A 85 13.10 9.28 -8.47
CA VAL A 85 12.32 9.83 -9.61
C VAL A 85 13.19 10.75 -10.48
N ALA A 86 14.02 11.61 -9.87
CA ALA A 86 14.91 12.49 -10.62
C ALA A 86 16.01 11.70 -11.37
N ASP A 87 16.58 10.66 -10.73
CA ASP A 87 17.57 9.80 -11.35
C ASP A 87 16.95 9.03 -12.54
N GLU A 88 15.73 8.54 -12.39
CA GLU A 88 15.03 7.80 -13.45
C GLU A 88 14.56 8.72 -14.58
N ASP A 89 14.11 9.94 -14.26
CA ASP A 89 13.77 10.95 -15.28
C ASP A 89 14.96 11.21 -16.21
N ALA A 90 16.17 11.35 -15.64
CA ALA A 90 17.39 11.50 -16.42
C ALA A 90 17.68 10.28 -17.32
N ARG A 91 17.38 9.06 -16.85
CA ARG A 91 17.52 7.81 -17.65
C ARG A 91 16.51 7.75 -18.78
N VAL A 92 15.23 7.99 -18.48
CA VAL A 92 14.13 8.02 -19.47
C VAL A 92 14.46 9.02 -20.57
N ASN A 93 14.91 10.22 -20.21
CA ASN A 93 15.28 11.25 -21.17
C ASN A 93 16.47 10.86 -22.04
N ARG A 94 17.46 10.18 -21.46
CA ARG A 94 18.70 9.80 -22.16
C ARG A 94 18.51 8.57 -23.05
N TYR A 95 17.83 7.55 -22.54
CA TYR A 95 17.76 6.23 -23.20
C TYR A 95 16.42 5.95 -23.85
N ARG A 96 15.41 6.78 -23.61
CA ARG A 96 14.05 6.65 -24.15
C ARG A 96 13.36 5.35 -23.77
N HIS A 97 13.72 4.77 -22.61
CA HIS A 97 12.96 3.63 -22.08
C HIS A 97 11.58 4.07 -21.58
N PRO A 98 10.58 3.18 -21.64
CA PRO A 98 9.32 3.45 -20.97
C PRO A 98 9.50 3.46 -19.44
N ALA A 99 8.74 4.27 -18.75
CA ALA A 99 8.58 4.22 -17.31
C ALA A 99 7.16 4.65 -16.95
N THR A 100 6.59 4.09 -15.89
CA THR A 100 5.26 4.46 -15.44
C THR A 100 5.29 4.79 -13.95
N VAL A 101 4.61 5.86 -13.58
CA VAL A 101 4.34 6.22 -12.19
C VAL A 101 2.92 5.82 -11.84
N VAL A 102 2.75 5.19 -10.66
CA VAL A 102 1.45 4.87 -10.07
C VAL A 102 1.36 5.59 -8.73
N ILE A 103 0.26 6.27 -8.49
CA ILE A 103 -0.06 6.92 -7.21
C ILE A 103 -1.31 6.23 -6.65
N ILE A 104 -1.24 5.85 -5.39
CA ILE A 104 -2.32 5.15 -4.69
C ILE A 104 -2.68 5.94 -3.44
N GLU A 105 -3.97 6.12 -3.21
CA GLU A 105 -4.53 6.63 -1.97
C GLU A 105 -5.44 5.59 -1.34
N LEU A 106 -5.34 5.40 -0.03
CA LEU A 106 -6.23 4.53 0.74
C LEU A 106 -7.43 5.34 1.23
N ASP A 107 -8.54 5.25 0.52
CA ASP A 107 -9.78 5.96 0.83
C ASP A 107 -10.39 5.43 2.13
N GLY A 108 -10.89 6.33 2.95
CA GLY A 108 -11.51 6.00 4.25
C GLY A 108 -10.51 5.85 5.41
N PHE A 109 -9.20 6.03 5.17
CA PHE A 109 -8.17 5.89 6.19
C PHE A 109 -8.35 6.87 7.37
N GLU A 110 -8.67 8.14 7.10
CA GLU A 110 -8.93 9.13 8.17
C GLU A 110 -10.14 8.73 9.01
N ARG A 111 -11.20 8.21 8.37
CA ARG A 111 -12.39 7.69 9.06
C ARG A 111 -12.06 6.47 9.90
N LEU A 112 -11.19 5.58 9.41
CA LEU A 112 -10.68 4.43 10.17
C LEU A 112 -10.02 4.90 11.48
N ILE A 113 -9.09 5.85 11.37
CA ILE A 113 -8.37 6.38 12.54
C ILE A 113 -9.31 7.11 13.49
N ALA A 114 -10.23 7.92 12.97
CA ALA A 114 -11.20 8.65 13.80
C ALA A 114 -12.13 7.72 14.59
N THR A 115 -12.46 6.54 14.04
CA THR A 115 -13.41 5.60 14.64
C THR A 115 -12.72 4.54 15.52
N LEU A 116 -11.59 4.00 15.08
CA LEU A 116 -10.91 2.85 15.70
C LEU A 116 -9.54 3.18 16.32
N GLY A 117 -9.12 4.44 16.23
CA GLY A 117 -7.82 4.90 16.74
C GLY A 117 -6.65 4.66 15.78
N SER A 118 -5.50 5.25 16.11
CA SER A 118 -4.27 5.19 15.30
C SER A 118 -3.73 3.77 15.13
N GLU A 119 -3.90 2.90 16.13
CA GLU A 119 -3.46 1.50 16.07
C GLU A 119 -4.10 0.72 14.91
N ALA A 120 -5.32 1.07 14.50
CA ALA A 120 -5.96 0.46 13.35
C ALA A 120 -5.21 0.83 12.04
N GLY A 121 -4.80 2.10 11.92
CA GLY A 121 -3.96 2.56 10.82
C GLY A 121 -2.62 1.86 10.77
N ASP A 122 -1.97 1.71 11.94
CA ASP A 122 -0.67 1.05 12.09
C ASP A 122 -0.70 -0.45 11.69
N ARG A 123 -1.87 -1.06 11.66
CA ARG A 123 -2.06 -2.45 11.15
C ARG A 123 -2.34 -2.49 9.65
N VAL A 124 -3.13 -1.55 9.16
CA VAL A 124 -3.56 -1.52 7.75
C VAL A 124 -2.43 -1.11 6.82
N LEU A 125 -1.66 -0.08 7.17
CA LEU A 125 -0.60 0.45 6.30
C LEU A 125 0.51 -0.57 6.00
N PRO A 126 1.05 -1.35 6.97
CA PRO A 126 2.00 -2.42 6.65
C PRO A 126 1.40 -3.52 5.78
N ALA A 127 0.13 -3.89 6.02
CA ALA A 127 -0.54 -4.91 5.21
C ALA A 127 -0.69 -4.47 3.74
N LEU A 128 -1.03 -3.19 3.51
CA LEU A 128 -1.06 -2.62 2.17
C LEU A 128 0.35 -2.56 1.55
N ALA A 129 1.35 -2.09 2.30
CA ALA A 129 2.73 -2.05 1.84
C ALA A 129 3.26 -3.42 1.43
N ASP A 130 2.93 -4.46 2.19
CA ASP A 130 3.24 -5.86 1.88
C ASP A 130 2.55 -6.33 0.60
N ALA A 131 1.27 -5.98 0.40
CA ALA A 131 0.53 -6.33 -0.81
C ALA A 131 1.15 -5.65 -2.05
N LEU A 132 1.51 -4.37 -1.95
CA LEU A 132 2.21 -3.63 -3.00
C LEU A 132 3.56 -4.28 -3.32
N SER A 133 4.35 -4.60 -2.29
CA SER A 133 5.70 -5.17 -2.44
C SER A 133 5.69 -6.57 -3.05
N ARG A 134 4.71 -7.42 -2.69
CA ARG A 134 4.58 -8.76 -3.27
C ARG A 134 4.26 -8.76 -4.76
N ASN A 135 3.64 -7.70 -5.26
CA ASN A 135 3.28 -7.54 -6.66
C ASN A 135 4.35 -6.79 -7.47
N ALA A 136 5.34 -6.20 -6.81
CA ALA A 136 6.42 -5.44 -7.41
C ALA A 136 7.60 -6.33 -7.83
N ARG A 137 8.36 -5.87 -8.83
CA ARG A 137 9.63 -6.46 -9.26
C ARG A 137 10.79 -5.87 -8.46
N ALA A 138 11.95 -6.50 -8.52
CA ALA A 138 13.15 -6.00 -7.84
C ALA A 138 13.62 -4.62 -8.34
N ALA A 139 13.27 -4.24 -9.58
CA ALA A 139 13.58 -2.95 -10.17
C ALA A 139 12.56 -1.87 -9.82
N ASP A 140 11.39 -2.24 -9.29
CA ASP A 140 10.32 -1.30 -8.96
C ASP A 140 10.65 -0.57 -7.65
N HIS A 141 10.28 0.69 -7.56
CA HIS A 141 10.50 1.50 -6.37
C HIS A 141 9.16 1.88 -5.74
N LEU A 142 8.99 1.51 -4.48
CA LEU A 142 7.79 1.76 -3.72
C LEU A 142 8.09 2.73 -2.58
N ALA A 143 7.23 3.72 -2.40
CA ALA A 143 7.39 4.74 -1.38
C ALA A 143 6.08 5.07 -0.66
N ARG A 144 6.19 5.45 0.59
CA ARG A 144 5.12 6.11 1.34
C ARG A 144 5.27 7.62 1.16
N LEU A 145 4.30 8.24 0.51
CA LEU A 145 4.33 9.67 0.17
C LEU A 145 3.55 10.54 1.16
N GLY A 146 2.71 9.92 2.00
CA GLY A 146 1.86 10.60 2.97
C GLY A 146 1.26 9.64 3.98
N PRO A 147 0.30 10.11 4.79
CA PRO A 147 -0.34 9.27 5.80
C PRO A 147 -0.96 7.99 5.24
N SER A 148 -1.69 8.11 4.12
CA SER A 148 -2.41 7.04 3.41
C SER A 148 -2.05 6.93 1.93
N ARG A 149 -1.00 7.68 1.49
CA ARG A 149 -0.61 7.79 0.08
C ARG A 149 0.69 7.05 -0.20
N PHE A 150 0.69 6.33 -1.32
CA PHE A 150 1.82 5.54 -1.80
C PHE A 150 2.17 5.93 -3.24
N GLY A 151 3.44 5.83 -3.59
CA GLY A 151 3.95 6.02 -4.93
C GLY A 151 4.72 4.79 -5.38
N ILE A 152 4.51 4.38 -6.62
CA ILE A 152 5.24 3.29 -7.26
C ILE A 152 5.83 3.81 -8.56
N LEU A 153 7.13 3.65 -8.73
CA LEU A 153 7.83 3.90 -9.97
C LEU A 153 8.18 2.55 -10.58
N LEU A 154 7.74 2.34 -11.80
CA LEU A 154 7.93 1.13 -12.60
C LEU A 154 8.89 1.46 -13.75
N PRO A 155 10.21 1.29 -13.59
CA PRO A 155 11.17 1.45 -14.66
C PRO A 155 10.93 0.44 -15.79
N GLU A 156 11.30 0.80 -17.01
CA GLU A 156 11.18 -0.06 -18.20
C GLU A 156 9.78 -0.69 -18.39
N THR A 157 8.75 0.04 -17.94
CA THR A 157 7.36 -0.45 -17.92
C THR A 157 6.46 0.55 -18.62
N GLY A 158 5.73 0.10 -19.65
CA GLY A 158 4.73 0.88 -20.35
C GLY A 158 3.37 0.90 -19.63
N GLU A 159 2.41 1.67 -20.17
CA GLU A 159 1.08 1.80 -19.55
C GLU A 159 0.32 0.47 -19.44
N ILE A 160 0.44 -0.41 -20.45
CA ILE A 160 -0.27 -1.70 -20.45
C ILE A 160 0.24 -2.62 -19.35
N GLU A 161 1.56 -2.73 -19.20
CA GLU A 161 2.18 -3.54 -18.14
C GLU A 161 1.90 -2.97 -16.75
N ALA A 162 1.81 -1.63 -16.64
CA ALA A 162 1.43 -0.96 -15.41
C ALA A 162 -0.02 -1.25 -15.01
N ILE A 163 -0.95 -1.32 -15.96
CA ILE A 163 -2.34 -1.73 -15.70
C ILE A 163 -2.38 -3.14 -15.12
N ASN A 164 -1.63 -4.09 -15.67
CA ASN A 164 -1.56 -5.45 -15.14
C ASN A 164 -1.02 -5.49 -13.70
N TYR A 165 -0.07 -4.62 -13.36
CA TYR A 165 0.39 -4.46 -11.96
C TYR A 165 -0.74 -3.95 -11.06
N ILE A 166 -1.45 -2.91 -11.50
CA ILE A 166 -2.55 -2.28 -10.75
C ILE A 166 -3.68 -3.29 -10.49
N GLU A 167 -4.06 -4.09 -11.49
CA GLU A 167 -5.11 -5.10 -11.34
C GLU A 167 -4.72 -6.16 -10.30
N ARG A 168 -3.49 -6.67 -10.33
CA ARG A 168 -3.00 -7.60 -9.29
C ARG A 168 -3.02 -7.00 -7.89
N VAL A 169 -2.68 -5.71 -7.76
CA VAL A 169 -2.74 -5.01 -6.48
C VAL A 169 -4.19 -4.88 -6.00
N ARG A 170 -5.13 -4.52 -6.89
CA ARG A 170 -6.56 -4.47 -6.55
C ARG A 170 -7.07 -5.82 -6.08
N GLU A 171 -6.87 -6.86 -6.86
CA GLU A 171 -7.27 -8.23 -6.50
C GLU A 171 -6.71 -8.66 -5.13
N ALA A 172 -5.47 -8.29 -4.83
CA ALA A 172 -4.85 -8.61 -3.57
C ALA A 172 -5.41 -7.82 -2.37
N CYS A 173 -5.99 -6.65 -2.60
CA CYS A 173 -6.40 -5.72 -1.55
C CYS A 173 -7.91 -5.62 -1.36
N ASP A 174 -8.71 -5.63 -2.44
CA ASP A 174 -10.14 -5.28 -2.39
C ASP A 174 -10.91 -6.15 -1.41
N LEU A 175 -10.70 -7.47 -1.44
CA LEU A 175 -11.43 -8.40 -0.58
C LEU A 175 -11.24 -8.12 0.92
N TRP A 176 -10.02 -7.83 1.36
CA TRP A 176 -9.78 -7.57 2.79
C TRP A 176 -10.07 -6.13 3.19
N LEU A 177 -9.95 -5.17 2.27
CA LEU A 177 -10.31 -3.77 2.51
C LEU A 177 -11.83 -3.60 2.67
N GLU A 178 -12.63 -4.32 1.89
CA GLU A 178 -14.09 -4.26 1.94
C GLU A 178 -14.67 -5.05 3.12
N SER A 179 -14.01 -6.13 3.54
CA SER A 179 -14.46 -6.98 4.65
C SER A 179 -14.15 -6.42 6.04
N GLY A 180 -13.44 -5.30 6.14
CA GLY A 180 -13.10 -4.65 7.40
C GLY A 180 -14.31 -4.01 8.11
N ALA A 181 -14.14 -3.65 9.39
CA ALA A 181 -15.15 -2.94 10.18
C ALA A 181 -15.53 -1.57 9.59
N ILE A 182 -14.62 -0.98 8.81
CA ILE A 182 -14.82 0.21 8.01
C ILE A 182 -14.38 -0.13 6.59
N ALA A 183 -15.31 -0.05 5.65
CA ALA A 183 -15.01 -0.28 4.24
C ALA A 183 -14.02 0.78 3.74
N MET A 184 -12.90 0.30 3.21
CA MET A 184 -11.86 1.10 2.58
C MET A 184 -11.72 0.69 1.13
N ARG A 185 -11.19 1.58 0.30
CA ARG A 185 -10.94 1.33 -1.12
C ARG A 185 -9.60 1.93 -1.53
N LEU A 186 -9.07 1.46 -2.65
CA LEU A 186 -7.93 2.09 -3.27
C LEU A 186 -8.39 3.01 -4.39
N SER A 187 -7.92 4.26 -4.36
CA SER A 187 -7.97 5.16 -5.50
C SER A 187 -6.60 5.17 -6.16
N ILE A 188 -6.54 4.79 -7.44
CA ILE A 188 -5.28 4.56 -8.16
C ILE A 188 -5.25 5.40 -9.42
N GLY A 189 -4.18 6.18 -9.57
CA GLY A 189 -3.89 6.87 -10.81
C GLY A 189 -2.49 6.51 -11.31
N TRP A 190 -2.33 6.43 -12.62
CA TRP A 190 -1.05 6.12 -13.24
C TRP A 190 -0.83 6.96 -14.50
N ALA A 191 0.42 7.19 -14.83
CA ALA A 191 0.80 7.82 -16.09
C ALA A 191 2.25 7.50 -16.45
N SER A 192 2.52 7.40 -17.75
CA SER A 192 3.86 7.38 -18.32
C SER A 192 4.21 8.76 -18.89
N PRO A 193 5.49 9.18 -18.87
CA PRO A 193 5.89 10.40 -19.57
C PRO A 193 5.62 10.25 -21.08
N GLY A 194 5.14 11.33 -21.70
CA GLY A 194 5.07 11.41 -23.15
C GLY A 194 6.46 11.64 -23.77
N PRO A 195 6.57 11.66 -25.11
CA PRO A 195 7.85 11.78 -25.82
C PRO A 195 8.74 12.95 -25.38
N ASP A 196 8.11 14.10 -25.06
CA ASP A 196 8.78 15.34 -24.62
C ASP A 196 8.36 15.77 -23.21
N SER A 197 7.98 14.82 -22.36
CA SER A 197 7.43 15.07 -21.03
C SER A 197 8.25 14.35 -19.97
N SER A 198 8.40 14.97 -18.80
CA SER A 198 9.15 14.43 -17.66
C SER A 198 8.31 13.47 -16.81
N LEU A 199 8.99 12.68 -15.98
CA LEU A 199 8.33 11.90 -14.92
C LEU A 199 7.58 12.79 -13.92
N ALA A 200 8.03 14.03 -13.69
CA ALA A 200 7.29 14.98 -12.86
C ALA A 200 5.91 15.31 -13.45
N ALA A 201 5.81 15.49 -14.77
CA ALA A 201 4.54 15.69 -15.45
C ALA A 201 3.67 14.40 -15.42
N ALA A 202 4.29 13.22 -15.49
CA ALA A 202 3.59 11.96 -15.31
C ALA A 202 3.03 11.84 -13.89
N ILE A 203 3.78 12.20 -12.85
CA ILE A 203 3.29 12.22 -11.46
C ILE A 203 2.07 13.13 -11.32
N THR A 204 2.09 14.32 -11.93
CA THR A 204 0.94 15.24 -11.91
C THR A 204 -0.29 14.57 -12.52
N ARG A 205 -0.17 13.98 -13.71
CA ARG A 205 -1.29 13.24 -14.37
C ARG A 205 -1.77 12.03 -13.56
N ALA A 206 -0.84 11.29 -12.94
CA ALA A 206 -1.20 10.18 -12.07
C ALA A 206 -2.00 10.65 -10.86
N ASN A 207 -1.61 11.75 -10.22
CA ASN A 207 -2.38 12.36 -9.13
C ASN A 207 -3.77 12.81 -9.58
N GLU A 208 -3.89 13.46 -10.73
CA GLU A 208 -5.19 13.88 -11.28
C GLU A 208 -6.13 12.68 -11.50
N ARG A 209 -5.63 11.59 -12.06
CA ARG A 209 -6.38 10.35 -12.27
C ARG A 209 -6.79 9.71 -10.94
N MET A 210 -5.88 9.65 -9.98
CA MET A 210 -6.14 9.14 -8.63
C MET A 210 -7.23 9.95 -7.93
N PHE A 211 -7.17 11.29 -7.95
CA PHE A 211 -8.22 12.14 -7.38
C PHE A 211 -9.55 12.01 -8.11
N ALA A 212 -9.55 11.78 -9.42
CA ALA A 212 -10.78 11.52 -10.17
C ALA A 212 -11.44 10.22 -9.73
N GLU A 213 -10.67 9.18 -9.48
CA GLU A 213 -11.16 7.92 -8.95
C GLU A 213 -11.67 8.06 -7.51
N GLN A 214 -10.93 8.76 -6.64
CA GLN A 214 -11.33 9.04 -5.26
C GLN A 214 -12.71 9.70 -5.21
N ARG A 215 -12.92 10.75 -5.98
CA ARG A 215 -14.26 11.42 -6.08
C ARG A 215 -15.35 10.47 -6.55
N ARG A 216 -15.04 9.50 -7.40
CA ARG A 216 -16.01 8.48 -7.84
C ARG A 216 -16.35 7.52 -6.70
N ASN A 217 -15.33 7.04 -5.99
CA ASN A 217 -15.49 6.15 -4.84
C ASN A 217 -16.31 6.80 -3.72
N GLU A 218 -16.08 8.08 -3.44
CA GLU A 218 -16.84 8.87 -2.46
C GLU A 218 -18.33 9.00 -2.83
N ARG A 219 -18.63 9.27 -4.12
CA ARG A 219 -20.01 9.33 -4.60
C ARG A 219 -20.73 8.00 -4.44
N LEU A 220 -20.09 6.91 -4.85
CA LEU A 220 -20.66 5.56 -4.71
C LEU A 220 -20.91 5.20 -3.23
N ALA A 221 -20.00 5.56 -2.34
CA ALA A 221 -20.17 5.34 -0.90
C ALA A 221 -21.37 6.13 -0.33
N ASN A 222 -21.54 7.37 -0.77
CA ASN A 222 -22.66 8.23 -0.35
C ASN A 222 -24.00 7.72 -0.91
N ASP A 223 -24.05 7.29 -2.17
CA ASP A 223 -25.27 6.77 -2.80
C ASP A 223 -25.75 5.49 -2.09
N ILE A 224 -24.84 4.61 -1.70
CA ILE A 224 -25.15 3.41 -0.91
C ILE A 224 -25.71 3.80 0.46
N ALA A 225 -25.11 4.79 1.14
CA ALA A 225 -25.57 5.25 2.46
C ALA A 225 -26.97 5.86 2.40
N VAL A 226 -27.29 6.61 1.35
CA VAL A 226 -28.62 7.22 1.13
C VAL A 226 -29.65 6.14 0.77
N GLY A 227 -29.30 5.15 -0.06
CA GLY A 227 -30.19 4.05 -0.46
C GLY A 227 -30.60 3.16 0.72
N VAL A 228 -29.74 2.97 1.70
CA VAL A 228 -30.04 2.21 2.94
C VAL A 228 -30.95 3.00 3.89
N SER A 229 -30.98 4.33 3.80
CA SER A 229 -31.78 5.21 4.68
C SER A 229 -33.18 5.50 4.16
N ALA A 230 -33.57 5.02 2.97
CA ALA A 230 -34.91 5.22 2.43
C ALA A 230 -35.92 4.37 3.23
N PRO A 231 -36.93 4.95 3.88
CA PRO A 231 -37.95 4.19 4.60
C PRO A 231 -38.75 3.35 3.60
N VAL A 232 -38.90 2.06 3.91
CA VAL A 232 -39.87 1.20 3.21
C VAL A 232 -41.25 1.85 3.37
N GLN A 233 -41.80 2.39 2.29
CA GLN A 233 -43.19 2.81 2.28
C GLN A 233 -44.04 1.55 2.39
N GLU A 234 -44.55 1.29 3.59
CA GLU A 234 -45.65 0.36 3.78
C GLU A 234 -46.82 0.86 2.92
N THR A 235 -47.12 0.13 1.86
CA THR A 235 -48.35 0.28 1.11
C THR A 235 -49.49 -0.16 2.04
N GLU A 236 -50.08 0.82 2.78
CA GLU A 236 -51.35 0.61 3.48
C GLU A 236 -52.39 0.15 2.43
N GLY A 237 -52.87 -1.06 2.68
CA GLY A 237 -53.91 -1.67 1.88
C GLY A 237 -55.16 -0.83 1.90
N SER A 238 -55.61 -0.47 0.70
CA SER A 238 -56.91 0.17 0.46
C SER A 238 -58.05 -0.70 1.01
N PRO A 239 -58.94 -0.21 1.85
CA PRO A 239 -60.15 -0.98 2.24
C PRO A 239 -61.07 -1.11 1.05
N SER A 240 -61.52 -2.33 0.78
CA SER A 240 -62.54 -2.67 -0.21
C SER A 240 -63.91 -2.10 0.22
N PRO A 241 -64.65 -1.38 -0.66
CA PRO A 241 -66.01 -0.98 -0.34
C PRO A 241 -66.97 -2.16 -0.45
N ALA A 242 -67.87 -2.23 0.53
CA ALA A 242 -68.99 -3.17 0.57
C ALA A 242 -70.11 -2.75 -0.41
#